data_88f46c8b14dea1f444a33ebb736a69a3
#
_entry.id   88f46c8b14dea1f444a33ebb736a69a3
#
_cell.length_a   1.000
_cell.length_b   1.000
_cell.length_c   1.000
_cell.angle_alpha   90.00
_cell.angle_beta   90.00
_cell.angle_gamma   90.00
#
_symmetry.space_group_name_H-M   'P 1'
#
loop_
_entity.id
_entity.type
_entity.pdbx_description
1 polymer ?
#
loop_
_entity_poly.entity_id
_entity_poly.type
_entity_poly.pdbx_seq_one_letter_code
_entity_poly.pdbx_strand_id
1 'polypeptide(L)'
;EKELFHDESLRVPLIIYDPSPEADPTRGKVNTDLIESIDLAPSFLEMYGGAPVPHVMDGHSLIDTLTGTRTSDPRRYVISEYDYSFVEPRIALDMPARDCWLRMIFDGRYKYIHAERFRPMLYDLDDDPNELNDLGAAPAWAEVRARLHEALFEWARKPRQRATVADGAIEGTNIQDRIGEAGILIGYWDEAELEEAIRNEWGPRLANANPLVAPTLNKLLRRDVSEDKT
;
A
#
# COMPACT_ATOMS: atom_id res chain seq x y z
N GLU A 1 -15.34 -19.32 -13.44
CA GLU A 1 -14.77 -18.87 -12.15
C GLU A 1 -13.88 -17.67 -12.38
N LYS A 2 -13.83 -16.73 -11.43
CA LYS A 2 -13.07 -15.47 -11.56
C LYS A 2 -11.73 -15.58 -10.81
N GLU A 3 -10.89 -16.52 -11.25
CA GLU A 3 -9.68 -16.88 -10.50
C GLU A 3 -8.39 -16.28 -11.08
N LEU A 4 -8.44 -15.70 -12.27
CA LEU A 4 -7.29 -15.12 -12.95
C LEU A 4 -7.54 -13.66 -13.33
N PHE A 5 -6.48 -12.97 -13.75
CA PHE A 5 -6.48 -11.55 -14.05
C PHE A 5 -6.79 -11.18 -15.51
N HIS A 6 -7.42 -12.07 -16.27
CA HIS A 6 -7.89 -11.75 -17.60
C HIS A 6 -9.02 -10.71 -17.57
N ASP A 7 -9.12 -9.88 -18.59
CA ASP A 7 -10.09 -8.78 -18.64
C ASP A 7 -11.53 -9.25 -18.42
N GLU A 8 -11.90 -10.46 -18.86
CA GLU A 8 -13.22 -11.05 -18.63
C GLU A 8 -13.54 -11.26 -17.14
N SER A 9 -12.51 -11.37 -16.30
CA SER A 9 -12.66 -11.55 -14.86
C SER A 9 -12.55 -10.24 -14.08
N LEU A 10 -11.71 -9.31 -14.55
CA LEU A 10 -11.36 -8.08 -13.83
C LEU A 10 -12.13 -6.86 -14.32
N ARG A 11 -12.31 -6.74 -15.62
CA ARG A 11 -12.90 -5.56 -16.22
C ARG A 11 -14.41 -5.62 -16.13
N VAL A 12 -14.95 -4.99 -15.09
CA VAL A 12 -16.40 -4.88 -14.89
C VAL A 12 -16.92 -3.56 -15.45
N PRO A 13 -18.12 -3.54 -16.10
CA PRO A 13 -18.73 -2.30 -16.52
C PRO A 13 -19.03 -1.40 -15.32
N LEU A 14 -18.66 -0.12 -15.44
CA LEU A 14 -19.04 0.92 -14.47
C LEU A 14 -19.83 2.00 -15.20
N ILE A 15 -21.09 2.18 -14.80
CA ILE A 15 -21.99 3.21 -15.34
C ILE A 15 -22.49 4.02 -14.16
N ILE A 16 -22.21 5.31 -14.17
CA ILE A 16 -22.67 6.25 -13.14
C ILE A 16 -23.56 7.30 -13.78
N TYR A 17 -24.72 7.51 -13.19
CA TYR A 17 -25.62 8.59 -13.56
C TYR A 17 -25.77 9.54 -12.36
N ASP A 18 -25.30 10.76 -12.54
CA ASP A 18 -25.51 11.86 -11.61
C ASP A 18 -26.60 12.79 -12.18
N PRO A 19 -27.76 12.96 -11.50
CA PRO A 19 -28.84 13.83 -11.97
C PRO A 19 -28.55 15.31 -11.77
N SER A 20 -27.50 15.68 -11.04
CA SER A 20 -27.18 17.08 -10.74
C SER A 20 -26.76 17.86 -11.98
N PRO A 21 -27.06 19.17 -12.05
CA PRO A 21 -26.62 20.03 -13.16
C PRO A 21 -25.10 20.12 -13.29
N GLU A 22 -24.37 19.93 -12.21
CA GLU A 22 -22.89 19.94 -12.14
C GLU A 22 -22.29 18.85 -13.01
N ALA A 23 -23.01 17.72 -13.20
CA ALA A 23 -22.58 16.62 -14.05
C ALA A 23 -22.95 16.76 -15.53
N ASP A 24 -23.68 17.81 -15.93
CA ASP A 24 -24.07 18.02 -17.33
C ASP A 24 -22.89 18.06 -18.32
N PRO A 25 -21.71 18.61 -17.96
CA PRO A 25 -20.56 18.65 -18.87
C PRO A 25 -20.03 17.26 -19.26
N THR A 26 -20.24 16.24 -18.46
CA THR A 26 -19.73 14.89 -18.70
C THR A 26 -20.80 13.87 -19.04
N ARG A 27 -22.08 14.22 -18.89
CA ARG A 27 -23.20 13.32 -19.14
C ARG A 27 -23.19 12.74 -20.55
N GLY A 28 -23.38 11.43 -20.65
CA GLY A 28 -23.34 10.70 -21.91
C GLY A 28 -21.93 10.49 -22.50
N LYS A 29 -20.86 10.86 -21.78
CA LYS A 29 -19.49 10.61 -22.22
C LYS A 29 -18.98 9.28 -21.67
N VAL A 30 -18.06 8.67 -22.42
CA VAL A 30 -17.27 7.54 -21.97
C VAL A 30 -15.95 8.07 -21.41
N ASN A 31 -15.63 7.66 -20.19
CA ASN A 31 -14.34 7.92 -19.56
C ASN A 31 -13.46 6.67 -19.69
N THR A 32 -12.20 6.84 -20.08
CA THR A 32 -11.22 5.75 -20.26
C THR A 32 -10.13 5.73 -19.20
N ASP A 33 -10.28 6.55 -18.15
CA ASP A 33 -9.35 6.55 -17.04
C ASP A 33 -9.35 5.21 -16.30
N LEU A 34 -8.23 4.91 -15.67
CA LEU A 34 -8.11 3.74 -14.81
C LEU A 34 -8.88 3.97 -13.51
N ILE A 35 -9.90 3.15 -13.28
CA ILE A 35 -10.79 3.22 -12.12
C ILE A 35 -10.80 1.84 -11.45
N GLU A 36 -10.80 1.83 -10.13
CA GLU A 36 -10.91 0.62 -9.32
C GLU A 36 -12.20 0.65 -8.47
N SER A 37 -12.73 -0.51 -8.11
CA SER A 37 -13.94 -0.60 -7.26
C SER A 37 -13.79 0.10 -5.91
N ILE A 38 -12.56 0.23 -5.40
CA ILE A 38 -12.27 0.97 -4.16
C ILE A 38 -12.56 2.46 -4.26
N ASP A 39 -12.67 3.02 -5.47
CA ASP A 39 -12.98 4.43 -5.73
C ASP A 39 -14.45 4.77 -5.43
N LEU A 40 -15.30 3.76 -5.33
CA LEU A 40 -16.73 3.95 -5.02
C LEU A 40 -16.95 4.42 -3.58
N ALA A 41 -16.19 3.88 -2.62
CA ALA A 41 -16.38 4.24 -1.20
C ALA A 41 -16.10 5.72 -0.91
N PRO A 42 -14.95 6.31 -1.31
CA PRO A 42 -14.73 7.76 -1.16
C PRO A 42 -15.71 8.60 -1.98
N SER A 43 -16.15 8.11 -3.15
CA SER A 43 -17.15 8.82 -3.97
C SER A 43 -18.50 8.91 -3.25
N PHE A 44 -18.99 7.81 -2.67
CA PHE A 44 -20.22 7.84 -1.89
C PHE A 44 -20.10 8.72 -0.65
N LEU A 45 -18.96 8.66 0.05
CA LEU A 45 -18.74 9.50 1.22
C LEU A 45 -18.87 10.99 0.86
N GLU A 46 -18.24 11.41 -0.23
CA GLU A 46 -18.28 12.78 -0.71
C GLU A 46 -19.68 13.20 -1.19
N MET A 47 -20.40 12.32 -1.90
CA MET A 47 -21.80 12.57 -2.30
C MET A 47 -22.72 12.86 -1.11
N TYR A 48 -22.44 12.29 0.06
CA TYR A 48 -23.19 12.53 1.29
C TYR A 48 -22.61 13.66 2.15
N GLY A 49 -21.70 14.47 1.60
CA GLY A 49 -21.13 15.63 2.29
C GLY A 49 -20.02 15.29 3.29
N GLY A 50 -19.53 14.06 3.28
CA GLY A 50 -18.32 13.66 4.02
C GLY A 50 -17.05 14.01 3.24
N ALA A 51 -15.90 13.86 3.90
CA ALA A 51 -14.59 13.98 3.25
C ALA A 51 -13.89 12.62 3.22
N PRO A 52 -13.32 12.22 2.08
CA PRO A 52 -12.47 11.02 2.02
C PRO A 52 -11.31 11.11 3.03
N VAL A 53 -10.96 9.98 3.62
CA VAL A 53 -9.90 9.89 4.63
C VAL A 53 -8.70 9.17 4.01
N PRO A 54 -7.69 9.90 3.49
CA PRO A 54 -6.63 9.33 2.64
C PRO A 54 -5.77 8.25 3.29
N HIS A 55 -5.60 8.28 4.62
CA HIS A 55 -4.83 7.27 5.34
C HIS A 55 -5.63 5.99 5.64
N VAL A 56 -6.94 5.99 5.35
CA VAL A 56 -7.84 4.83 5.51
C VAL A 56 -8.29 4.30 4.16
N MET A 57 -8.44 5.21 3.17
CA MET A 57 -9.02 4.91 1.87
C MET A 57 -7.95 5.02 0.78
N ASP A 58 -7.60 3.92 0.14
CA ASP A 58 -6.69 3.90 -1.02
C ASP A 58 -7.39 4.35 -2.32
N GLY A 59 -8.73 4.34 -2.35
CA GLY A 59 -9.53 4.78 -3.48
C GLY A 59 -9.59 6.30 -3.62
N HIS A 60 -9.85 6.76 -4.84
CA HIS A 60 -10.03 8.17 -5.18
C HIS A 60 -11.50 8.45 -5.49
N SER A 61 -12.02 9.59 -5.00
CA SER A 61 -13.38 10.00 -5.36
C SER A 61 -13.52 10.25 -6.86
N LEU A 62 -14.62 9.84 -7.43
CA LEU A 62 -14.98 10.04 -8.83
C LEU A 62 -15.81 11.32 -9.06
N ILE A 63 -16.12 12.10 -8.03
CA ILE A 63 -16.98 13.29 -8.14
C ILE A 63 -16.39 14.31 -9.10
N ASP A 64 -15.10 14.64 -8.98
CA ASP A 64 -14.42 15.56 -9.89
C ASP A 64 -14.41 15.06 -11.34
N THR A 65 -14.37 13.75 -11.54
CA THR A 65 -14.47 13.12 -12.87
C THR A 65 -15.88 13.25 -13.42
N LEU A 66 -16.90 13.04 -12.58
CA LEU A 66 -18.31 13.15 -12.96
C LEU A 66 -18.71 14.59 -13.30
N THR A 67 -18.18 15.57 -12.60
CA THR A 67 -18.46 16.99 -12.82
C THR A 67 -17.53 17.64 -13.87
N GLY A 68 -16.46 16.94 -14.27
CA GLY A 68 -15.47 17.48 -15.20
C GLY A 68 -14.56 18.55 -14.60
N THR A 69 -14.47 18.59 -13.27
CA THR A 69 -13.66 19.59 -12.51
C THR A 69 -12.31 19.03 -12.06
N ARG A 70 -11.98 17.80 -12.43
CA ARG A 70 -10.75 17.14 -11.97
C ARG A 70 -9.50 17.95 -12.32
N THR A 71 -8.70 18.22 -11.28
CA THR A 71 -7.42 18.91 -11.37
C THR A 71 -6.22 18.00 -11.06
N SER A 72 -6.47 16.83 -10.48
CA SER A 72 -5.45 15.84 -10.16
C SER A 72 -5.06 15.01 -11.39
N ASP A 73 -3.83 14.50 -11.40
CA ASP A 73 -3.41 13.51 -12.37
C ASP A 73 -4.27 12.24 -12.29
N PRO A 74 -4.58 11.62 -13.45
CA PRO A 74 -5.28 10.34 -13.45
C PRO A 74 -4.42 9.25 -12.81
N ARG A 75 -5.10 8.21 -12.32
CA ARG A 75 -4.43 7.01 -11.81
C ARG A 75 -3.53 6.41 -12.89
N ARG A 76 -2.30 6.07 -12.52
CA ARG A 76 -1.32 5.50 -13.45
C ARG A 76 -1.40 3.99 -13.56
N TYR A 77 -1.89 3.33 -12.51
CA TYR A 77 -1.93 1.88 -12.41
C TYR A 77 -3.19 1.43 -11.71
N VAL A 78 -3.76 0.32 -12.14
CA VAL A 78 -4.71 -0.46 -11.36
C VAL A 78 -4.03 -1.73 -10.88
N ILE A 79 -4.36 -2.17 -9.66
CA ILE A 79 -3.73 -3.30 -9.02
C ILE A 79 -4.80 -4.26 -8.53
N SER A 80 -4.55 -5.55 -8.67
CA SER A 80 -5.40 -6.60 -8.15
C SER A 80 -4.56 -7.70 -7.53
N GLU A 81 -5.05 -8.28 -6.45
CA GLU A 81 -4.41 -9.39 -5.74
C GLU A 81 -5.35 -10.58 -5.70
N TYR A 82 -4.78 -11.77 -5.77
CA TYR A 82 -5.51 -13.02 -5.64
C TYR A 82 -4.76 -13.99 -4.73
N ASP A 83 -5.42 -14.40 -3.66
CA ASP A 83 -4.94 -15.43 -2.75
C ASP A 83 -5.49 -16.79 -3.18
N TYR A 84 -4.63 -17.66 -3.71
CA TYR A 84 -4.99 -19.01 -4.11
C TYR A 84 -4.65 -20.08 -3.06
N SER A 85 -4.42 -19.68 -1.82
CA SER A 85 -4.06 -20.61 -0.74
C SER A 85 -5.16 -21.63 -0.41
N PHE A 86 -6.41 -21.34 -0.76
CA PHE A 86 -7.57 -22.19 -0.49
C PHE A 86 -7.97 -23.11 -1.65
N VAL A 87 -7.24 -23.07 -2.76
CA VAL A 87 -7.58 -23.87 -3.94
C VAL A 87 -6.59 -24.99 -4.22
N GLU A 88 -7.04 -26.00 -4.99
CA GLU A 88 -6.29 -27.22 -5.29
C GLU A 88 -4.85 -26.98 -5.81
N PRO A 89 -4.55 -25.97 -6.66
CA PRO A 89 -3.20 -25.73 -7.15
C PRO A 89 -2.15 -25.56 -6.04
N ARG A 90 -2.49 -25.00 -4.89
CA ARG A 90 -1.57 -24.92 -3.75
C ARG A 90 -1.09 -26.29 -3.31
N ILE A 91 -2.02 -27.25 -3.21
CA ILE A 91 -1.72 -28.62 -2.74
C ILE A 91 -0.91 -29.35 -3.80
N ALA A 92 -1.32 -29.25 -5.07
CA ALA A 92 -0.64 -29.90 -6.19
C ALA A 92 0.80 -29.41 -6.39
N LEU A 93 1.07 -28.12 -6.04
CA LEU A 93 2.38 -27.48 -6.15
C LEU A 93 3.21 -27.57 -4.85
N ASP A 94 2.66 -28.15 -3.80
CA ASP A 94 3.27 -28.21 -2.46
C ASP A 94 3.74 -26.82 -1.96
N MET A 95 2.87 -25.83 -2.14
CA MET A 95 3.18 -24.43 -1.80
C MET A 95 2.74 -24.10 -0.39
N PRO A 96 3.58 -23.41 0.42
CA PRO A 96 3.13 -22.86 1.68
C PRO A 96 2.11 -21.74 1.44
N ALA A 97 1.06 -21.67 2.27
CA ALA A 97 -0.03 -20.70 2.11
C ALA A 97 0.44 -19.24 1.94
N ARG A 98 1.49 -18.85 2.66
CA ARG A 98 2.06 -17.49 2.59
C ARG A 98 2.64 -17.11 1.23
N ASP A 99 2.96 -18.09 0.38
CA ASP A 99 3.54 -17.89 -0.95
C ASP A 99 2.47 -17.97 -2.07
N CYS A 100 1.20 -18.20 -1.71
CA CYS A 100 0.09 -18.41 -2.64
C CYS A 100 -0.59 -17.09 -3.05
N TRP A 101 0.22 -16.12 -3.47
CA TRP A 101 -0.28 -14.82 -3.91
C TRP A 101 0.09 -14.54 -5.35
N LEU A 102 -0.92 -14.13 -6.11
CA LEU A 102 -0.73 -13.50 -7.40
C LEU A 102 -1.02 -12.00 -7.25
N ARG A 103 -0.21 -11.17 -7.87
CA ARG A 103 -0.39 -9.72 -7.92
C ARG A 103 -0.31 -9.23 -9.34
N MET A 104 -1.30 -8.45 -9.74
CA MET A 104 -1.38 -7.86 -11.06
C MET A 104 -1.27 -6.35 -10.97
N ILE A 105 -0.54 -5.76 -11.93
CA ILE A 105 -0.51 -4.33 -12.19
C ILE A 105 -0.75 -4.08 -13.67
N PHE A 106 -1.60 -3.10 -13.98
CA PHE A 106 -1.92 -2.66 -15.34
C PHE A 106 -1.73 -1.16 -15.46
N ASP A 107 -1.03 -0.68 -16.50
CA ASP A 107 -0.69 0.72 -16.73
C ASP A 107 -1.52 1.41 -17.83
N GLY A 108 -2.58 0.76 -18.29
CA GLY A 108 -3.40 1.21 -19.40
C GLY A 108 -3.05 0.52 -20.73
N ARG A 109 -1.87 -0.12 -20.84
CA ARG A 109 -1.46 -0.93 -21.99
C ARG A 109 -0.92 -2.29 -21.57
N TYR A 110 0.05 -2.32 -20.65
CA TYR A 110 0.72 -3.54 -20.24
C TYR A 110 0.13 -4.09 -18.95
N LYS A 111 -0.22 -5.36 -18.96
CA LYS A 111 -0.64 -6.11 -17.78
C LYS A 111 0.49 -7.05 -17.35
N TYR A 112 1.02 -6.80 -16.16
CA TYR A 112 2.08 -7.61 -15.55
C TYR A 112 1.50 -8.37 -14.36
N ILE A 113 1.79 -9.67 -14.28
CA ILE A 113 1.34 -10.53 -13.19
C ILE A 113 2.56 -11.15 -12.53
N HIS A 114 2.74 -10.84 -11.26
CA HIS A 114 3.74 -11.45 -10.40
C HIS A 114 3.16 -12.69 -9.73
N ALA A 115 3.88 -13.80 -9.81
CA ALA A 115 3.59 -15.04 -9.10
C ALA A 115 4.82 -15.43 -8.28
N GLU A 116 4.64 -15.63 -6.98
CA GLU A 116 5.73 -16.02 -6.11
C GLU A 116 6.35 -17.35 -6.56
N ARG A 117 7.69 -17.41 -6.66
CA ARG A 117 8.47 -18.58 -7.12
C ARG A 117 8.30 -18.97 -8.60
N PHE A 118 7.51 -18.26 -9.37
CA PHE A 118 7.31 -18.53 -10.79
C PHE A 118 7.79 -17.35 -11.64
N ARG A 119 7.98 -17.62 -12.92
CA ARG A 119 8.21 -16.54 -13.86
C ARG A 119 6.97 -15.64 -13.94
N PRO A 120 7.15 -14.33 -14.10
CA PRO A 120 6.01 -13.45 -14.28
C PRO A 120 5.34 -13.68 -15.64
N MET A 121 4.09 -13.24 -15.76
CA MET A 121 3.41 -13.08 -17.04
C MET A 121 3.34 -11.60 -17.41
N LEU A 122 3.33 -11.33 -18.72
CA LEU A 122 3.19 -9.98 -19.27
C LEU A 122 2.34 -10.03 -20.53
N TYR A 123 1.38 -9.15 -20.65
CA TYR A 123 0.53 -8.99 -21.82
C TYR A 123 0.55 -7.54 -22.31
N ASP A 124 0.53 -7.33 -23.65
CA ASP A 124 0.35 -6.04 -24.29
C ASP A 124 -1.07 -5.96 -24.84
N LEU A 125 -1.97 -5.29 -24.14
CA LEU A 125 -3.38 -5.28 -24.45
C LEU A 125 -3.72 -4.42 -25.69
N ASP A 126 -2.81 -3.56 -26.15
CA ASP A 126 -2.99 -2.84 -27.41
C ASP A 126 -2.81 -3.77 -28.62
N ASP A 127 -1.83 -4.66 -28.55
CA ASP A 127 -1.50 -5.61 -29.63
C ASP A 127 -2.23 -6.96 -29.48
N ASP A 128 -2.51 -7.36 -28.25
CA ASP A 128 -3.15 -8.62 -27.87
C ASP A 128 -4.27 -8.41 -26.83
N PRO A 129 -5.41 -7.85 -27.23
CA PRO A 129 -6.52 -7.54 -26.32
C PRO A 129 -7.20 -8.79 -25.72
N ASN A 130 -6.91 -9.98 -26.24
CA ASN A 130 -7.44 -11.25 -25.71
C ASN A 130 -6.45 -11.98 -24.81
N GLU A 131 -5.28 -11.40 -24.55
CA GLU A 131 -4.26 -11.95 -23.63
C GLU A 131 -3.84 -13.39 -23.97
N LEU A 132 -3.64 -13.67 -25.27
CA LEU A 132 -3.27 -15.01 -25.77
C LEU A 132 -1.76 -15.20 -25.85
N ASN A 133 -0.96 -14.13 -25.85
CA ASN A 133 0.49 -14.15 -25.98
C ASN A 133 1.17 -13.67 -24.69
N ASP A 134 1.65 -14.60 -23.86
CA ASP A 134 2.43 -14.28 -22.69
C ASP A 134 3.88 -13.87 -23.06
N LEU A 135 4.20 -12.59 -22.91
CA LEU A 135 5.50 -11.98 -23.15
C LEU A 135 6.43 -12.07 -21.92
N GLY A 136 5.99 -12.70 -20.86
CA GLY A 136 6.68 -12.77 -19.57
C GLY A 136 8.06 -13.40 -19.61
N ALA A 137 8.34 -14.30 -20.59
CA ALA A 137 9.66 -14.91 -20.79
C ALA A 137 10.51 -14.20 -21.87
N ALA A 138 9.93 -13.31 -22.67
CA ALA A 138 10.59 -12.74 -23.83
C ALA A 138 11.64 -11.66 -23.43
N PRO A 139 12.92 -11.80 -23.83
CA PRO A 139 13.98 -10.83 -23.45
C PRO A 139 13.70 -9.41 -23.92
N ALA A 140 13.06 -9.23 -25.07
CA ALA A 140 12.74 -7.93 -25.62
C ALA A 140 11.87 -7.07 -24.70
N TRP A 141 11.14 -7.66 -23.77
CA TRP A 141 10.24 -6.98 -22.85
C TRP A 141 10.77 -6.86 -21.42
N ALA A 142 12.10 -7.08 -21.22
CA ALA A 142 12.72 -7.06 -19.91
C ALA A 142 12.55 -5.70 -19.19
N GLU A 143 12.68 -4.59 -19.92
CA GLU A 143 12.53 -3.24 -19.36
C GLU A 143 11.10 -2.96 -18.90
N VAL A 144 10.10 -3.36 -19.69
CA VAL A 144 8.68 -3.18 -19.32
C VAL A 144 8.37 -4.00 -18.07
N ARG A 145 8.84 -5.26 -18.02
CA ARG A 145 8.67 -6.10 -16.83
C ARG A 145 9.32 -5.49 -15.59
N ALA A 146 10.57 -5.00 -15.71
CA ALA A 146 11.29 -4.39 -14.60
C ALA A 146 10.57 -3.14 -14.06
N ARG A 147 10.08 -2.28 -14.96
CA ARG A 147 9.33 -1.08 -14.60
C ARG A 147 8.03 -1.40 -13.87
N LEU A 148 7.24 -2.35 -14.38
CA LEU A 148 5.97 -2.73 -13.76
C LEU A 148 6.17 -3.50 -12.46
N HIS A 149 7.18 -4.35 -12.39
CA HIS A 149 7.58 -5.01 -11.16
C HIS A 149 7.94 -3.98 -10.07
N GLU A 150 8.80 -3.01 -10.38
CA GLU A 150 9.16 -1.97 -9.41
C GLU A 150 7.94 -1.15 -8.95
N ALA A 151 7.08 -0.73 -9.89
CA ALA A 151 5.86 0.00 -9.56
C ALA A 151 4.90 -0.82 -8.66
N LEU A 152 4.75 -2.12 -8.93
CA LEU A 152 3.94 -3.02 -8.11
C LEU A 152 4.50 -3.15 -6.69
N PHE A 153 5.80 -3.34 -6.54
CA PHE A 153 6.41 -3.49 -5.23
C PHE A 153 6.59 -2.16 -4.50
N GLU A 154 6.71 -1.04 -5.19
CA GLU A 154 6.59 0.29 -4.58
C GLU A 154 5.20 0.46 -3.95
N TRP A 155 4.14 0.11 -4.68
CA TRP A 155 2.78 0.10 -4.15
C TRP A 155 2.63 -0.85 -2.94
N ALA A 156 3.18 -2.06 -3.02
CA ALA A 156 3.10 -3.05 -1.94
C ALA A 156 3.86 -2.61 -0.67
N ARG A 157 4.92 -1.81 -0.81
CA ARG A 157 5.71 -1.27 0.31
C ARG A 157 5.05 -0.06 1.00
N LYS A 158 4.01 0.55 0.39
CA LYS A 158 3.32 1.67 1.03
C LYS A 158 2.70 1.22 2.35
N PRO A 159 2.92 1.95 3.45
CA PRO A 159 2.41 1.56 4.74
C PRO A 159 0.89 1.73 4.78
N ARG A 160 0.16 0.60 4.75
CA ARG A 160 -1.30 0.53 4.88
C ARG A 160 -1.75 0.24 6.31
N GLN A 161 -0.78 0.26 7.26
CA GLN A 161 -1.01 -0.21 8.63
C GLN A 161 -1.38 0.91 9.60
N ARG A 162 -1.33 2.17 9.18
CA ARG A 162 -1.65 3.31 10.04
C ARG A 162 -3.06 3.85 9.80
N ALA A 163 -4.04 2.98 9.73
CA ALA A 163 -5.43 3.36 9.51
C ALA A 163 -6.04 4.20 10.64
N THR A 164 -5.45 4.17 11.85
CA THR A 164 -5.98 4.87 13.04
C THR A 164 -5.40 6.26 13.27
N VAL A 165 -4.25 6.59 12.65
CA VAL A 165 -3.55 7.85 12.87
C VAL A 165 -3.10 8.44 11.54
N ALA A 166 -3.55 9.63 11.21
CA ALA A 166 -3.17 10.35 10.00
C ALA A 166 -1.69 10.79 10.05
N ASP A 167 -1.01 10.83 8.89
CA ASP A 167 0.39 11.26 8.80
C ASP A 167 0.59 12.66 9.37
N GLY A 168 -0.30 13.61 9.06
CA GLY A 168 -0.23 14.97 9.62
C GLY A 168 -0.33 15.03 11.15
N ALA A 169 -1.00 14.07 11.78
CA ALA A 169 -1.02 13.99 13.25
C ALA A 169 0.34 13.52 13.81
N ILE A 170 1.04 12.63 13.07
CA ILE A 170 2.39 12.18 13.42
C ILE A 170 3.41 13.31 13.17
N GLU A 171 3.31 13.97 12.02
CA GLU A 171 4.18 15.07 11.63
C GLU A 171 4.03 16.28 12.57
N GLY A 172 2.83 16.51 13.10
CA GLY A 172 2.54 17.52 14.11
C GLY A 172 3.09 17.20 15.50
N THR A 173 3.53 15.97 15.76
CA THR A 173 4.25 15.63 16.99
C THR A 173 5.67 16.16 16.92
N ASN A 174 6.04 17.03 17.88
CA ASN A 174 7.36 17.65 17.91
C ASN A 174 8.44 16.62 18.27
N ILE A 175 8.97 15.93 17.24
CA ILE A 175 10.05 14.93 17.37
C ILE A 175 11.42 15.63 17.26
N GLN A 176 11.47 16.94 16.96
CA GLN A 176 12.72 17.67 16.72
C GLN A 176 13.67 17.63 17.92
N ASP A 177 13.14 17.49 19.14
CA ASP A 177 13.97 17.34 20.33
C ASP A 177 14.67 15.96 20.43
N ARG A 178 14.36 15.03 19.53
CA ARG A 178 14.93 13.66 19.51
C ARG A 178 15.99 13.45 18.43
N ILE A 179 16.15 14.40 17.52
CA ILE A 179 17.24 14.38 16.54
C ILE A 179 18.42 15.07 17.23
N GLY A 180 19.18 14.29 17.99
CA GLY A 180 20.40 14.77 18.61
C GLY A 180 21.55 14.81 17.60
N GLU A 181 22.74 15.22 18.05
CA GLU A 181 23.98 15.27 17.25
C GLU A 181 24.38 13.91 16.66
N ALA A 182 23.81 12.81 17.16
CA ALA A 182 24.07 11.43 16.73
C ALA A 182 23.41 11.03 15.40
N GLY A 183 22.58 11.88 14.78
CA GLY A 183 21.89 11.57 13.52
C GLY A 183 20.54 10.87 13.71
N ILE A 184 20.05 10.19 12.65
CA ILE A 184 18.74 9.54 12.64
C ILE A 184 18.87 8.13 13.27
N LEU A 185 18.20 7.93 14.43
CA LEU A 185 18.14 6.64 15.10
C LEU A 185 16.86 5.91 14.69
N ILE A 186 16.99 4.84 13.91
CA ILE A 186 15.86 4.02 13.46
C ILE A 186 15.54 2.93 14.49
N GLY A 187 16.51 2.50 15.27
CA GLY A 187 16.36 1.48 16.31
C GLY A 187 17.67 1.15 17.00
N TYR A 188 17.59 0.31 18.02
CA TYR A 188 18.74 -0.26 18.71
C TYR A 188 18.92 -1.72 18.29
N TRP A 189 20.14 -2.10 17.96
CA TRP A 189 20.44 -3.41 17.38
C TRP A 189 20.99 -4.40 18.39
N ASP A 190 21.48 -3.90 19.52
CA ASP A 190 21.97 -4.74 20.62
C ASP A 190 21.58 -4.18 21.99
N GLU A 191 21.73 -5.02 23.01
CA GLU A 191 21.36 -4.69 24.39
C GLU A 191 22.25 -3.60 25.00
N ALA A 192 23.52 -3.54 24.60
CA ALA A 192 24.47 -2.56 25.09
C ALA A 192 24.18 -1.15 24.57
N GLU A 193 23.85 -1.01 23.28
CA GLU A 193 23.40 0.27 22.69
C GLU A 193 22.11 0.76 23.35
N LEU A 194 21.16 -0.16 23.60
CA LEU A 194 19.90 0.16 24.28
C LEU A 194 20.15 0.63 25.73
N GLU A 195 21.00 -0.04 26.47
CA GLU A 195 21.34 0.34 27.85
C GLU A 195 22.03 1.69 27.92
N GLU A 196 22.96 1.98 27.01
CA GLU A 196 23.64 3.27 26.91
C GLU A 196 22.67 4.39 26.58
N ALA A 197 21.77 4.21 25.63
CA ALA A 197 20.77 5.18 25.28
C ALA A 197 19.75 5.43 26.40
N ILE A 198 19.31 4.39 27.12
CA ILE A 198 18.44 4.52 28.28
C ILE A 198 19.15 5.32 29.39
N ARG A 199 20.43 5.06 29.62
CA ARG A 199 21.22 5.71 30.68
C ARG A 199 21.45 7.19 30.39
N ASN A 200 21.83 7.52 29.17
CA ASN A 200 22.31 8.86 28.82
C ASN A 200 21.19 9.81 28.38
N GLU A 201 20.17 9.34 27.66
CA GLU A 201 19.22 10.21 26.99
C GLU A 201 17.77 10.05 27.47
N TRP A 202 17.34 8.82 27.76
CA TRP A 202 15.92 8.51 27.94
C TRP A 202 15.51 8.33 29.40
N GLY A 203 16.42 7.92 30.27
CA GLY A 203 16.13 7.62 31.66
C GLY A 203 15.41 8.75 32.40
N PRO A 204 15.91 9.99 32.36
CA PRO A 204 15.28 11.12 33.03
C PRO A 204 13.96 11.58 32.39
N ARG A 205 13.78 11.37 31.07
CA ARG A 205 12.59 11.83 30.34
C ARG A 205 11.43 10.86 30.41
N LEU A 206 11.71 9.53 30.32
CA LEU A 206 10.67 8.50 30.37
C LEU A 206 10.14 8.25 31.78
N ALA A 207 10.95 8.44 32.81
CA ALA A 207 10.50 8.33 34.20
C ALA A 207 9.38 9.33 34.54
N ASN A 208 9.34 10.46 33.84
CA ASN A 208 8.35 11.52 34.06
C ASN A 208 7.17 11.49 33.05
N ALA A 209 7.29 10.74 31.95
CA ALA A 209 6.36 10.88 30.82
C ALA A 209 5.31 9.75 30.70
N ASN A 210 5.55 8.55 31.23
CA ASN A 210 4.59 7.45 31.10
C ASN A 210 4.63 6.45 32.28
N PRO A 211 3.59 6.43 33.13
CA PRO A 211 3.51 5.55 34.29
C PRO A 211 3.50 4.05 33.95
N LEU A 212 3.21 3.66 32.69
CA LEU A 212 3.24 2.26 32.28
C LEU A 212 4.65 1.76 31.93
N VAL A 213 5.56 2.67 31.55
CA VAL A 213 6.94 2.35 31.16
C VAL A 213 7.90 2.49 32.34
N ALA A 214 7.59 3.36 33.30
CA ALA A 214 8.39 3.60 34.49
C ALA A 214 8.79 2.36 35.29
N PRO A 215 7.93 1.35 35.50
CA PRO A 215 8.32 0.13 36.24
C PRO A 215 9.38 -0.72 35.53
N THR A 216 9.29 -0.84 34.20
CA THR A 216 10.24 -1.62 33.40
C THR A 216 11.58 -0.89 33.30
N LEU A 217 11.55 0.42 33.11
CA LEU A 217 12.74 1.26 33.08
C LEU A 217 13.48 1.25 34.45
N ASN A 218 12.75 1.38 35.52
CA ASN A 218 13.31 1.30 36.89
C ASN A 218 13.91 -0.08 37.22
N LYS A 219 13.41 -1.16 36.61
CA LYS A 219 13.97 -2.51 36.75
C LYS A 219 15.29 -2.65 35.98
N LEU A 220 15.38 -2.05 34.75
CA LEU A 220 16.61 -2.01 33.97
C LEU A 220 17.69 -1.15 34.66
N LEU A 221 17.33 0.03 35.14
CA LEU A 221 18.25 0.95 35.84
C LEU A 221 18.74 0.43 37.20
N ARG A 222 18.01 -0.50 37.84
CA ARG A 222 18.40 -1.11 39.14
C ARG A 222 19.29 -2.35 39.01
N ARG A 223 19.41 -2.94 37.82
CA ARG A 223 20.32 -4.09 37.59
C ARG A 223 21.79 -3.69 37.76
N ASP A 224 22.14 -2.48 37.42
CA ASP A 224 23.51 -1.96 37.44
C ASP A 224 24.09 -1.68 38.85
N VAL A 225 23.26 -1.69 39.88
CA VAL A 225 23.72 -1.36 41.27
C VAL A 225 24.09 -2.59 42.09
N SER A 226 23.75 -3.80 41.61
CA SER A 226 23.95 -5.03 42.35
C SER A 226 25.13 -5.91 41.91
N GLU A 227 25.69 -5.66 40.71
CA GLU A 227 26.77 -6.48 40.16
C GLU A 227 28.19 -5.93 40.40
N ASP A 228 28.29 -4.69 40.92
CA ASP A 228 29.59 -4.05 41.20
C ASP A 228 30.04 -4.25 42.68
N LYS A 229 29.46 -5.25 43.38
CA LYS A 229 29.82 -5.61 44.76
C LYS A 229 30.07 -7.10 44.94
N THR A 230 30.92 -7.68 44.10
CA THR A 230 31.59 -8.96 44.44
C THR A 230 33.00 -8.98 43.91
#